data_58d3cdfc7a330087a02d2b5e44cfe618
#
_entry.id   58d3cdfc7a330087a02d2b5e44cfe618
#
_cell.length_a   1.000
_cell.length_b   1.000
_cell.length_c   1.000
_cell.angle_alpha   90.00
_cell.angle_beta   90.00
_cell.angle_gamma   90.00
#
_symmetry.space_group_name_H-M   'P 1'
#
loop_
_entity.id
_entity.type
_entity.pdbx_description
1 polymer ?
#
loop_
_entity_poly.entity_id
_entity_poly.type
_entity_poly.pdbx_seq_one_letter_code
_entity_poly.pdbx_strand_id
1 'polypeptide(L)'
;MRLGFIGTGKIASSVITGVCTSKISFQKILISRRNKNIAQKLKKRFRKVYIAKNNQEIVDKCNWIFLAVTQQVGKKILTNLKFRPSQKVISFIATINLAQLKKYIGNSIKIIRAIPLPPISIKKGPVPIFPPDKQVKRFFDKIGTTVEIKNEKTSKNFWATSGLMAPFYELLKVLTDWLVKRGVKRNEAQKYITSLFAALSIDSVNNSIKHLKYLVADSQTPRGLNEQAVKELRRVGFYKSLEKSLNNILKRLK
;
A
#
# COMPACT_ATOMS: atom_id res chain seq x y z
N MET A 1 6.70 -19.40 10.15
CA MET A 1 6.72 -19.38 8.66
C MET A 1 8.04 -18.83 8.13
N ARG A 2 8.41 -19.22 6.90
CA ARG A 2 9.58 -18.70 6.19
C ARG A 2 9.06 -17.82 5.05
N LEU A 3 9.47 -16.55 5.03
CA LEU A 3 8.98 -15.54 4.08
C LEU A 3 10.04 -15.28 3.01
N GLY A 4 9.64 -15.20 1.76
CA GLY A 4 10.52 -14.91 0.63
C GLY A 4 10.05 -13.69 -0.15
N PHE A 5 10.95 -12.77 -0.49
CA PHE A 5 10.61 -11.60 -1.28
C PHE A 5 11.40 -11.60 -2.58
N ILE A 6 10.70 -11.77 -3.68
CA ILE A 6 11.23 -11.62 -5.03
C ILE A 6 11.03 -10.17 -5.47
N GLY A 7 12.11 -9.42 -5.46
CA GLY A 7 12.14 -7.95 -5.57
C GLY A 7 12.35 -7.27 -4.22
N THR A 8 13.34 -6.37 -4.17
CA THR A 8 13.73 -5.58 -2.98
C THR A 8 13.60 -4.09 -3.26
N GLY A 9 12.47 -3.69 -3.84
CA GLY A 9 12.12 -2.29 -4.05
C GLY A 9 11.52 -1.63 -2.79
N LYS A 10 11.02 -0.40 -2.94
CA LYS A 10 10.43 0.41 -1.86
C LYS A 10 9.30 -0.33 -1.11
N ILE A 11 8.38 -0.97 -1.83
CA ILE A 11 7.25 -1.68 -1.22
C ILE A 11 7.71 -2.92 -0.44
N ALA A 12 8.59 -3.74 -1.03
CA ALA A 12 9.14 -4.90 -0.32
C ALA A 12 9.85 -4.48 0.97
N SER A 13 10.69 -3.44 0.91
CA SER A 13 11.38 -2.89 2.06
C SER A 13 10.41 -2.41 3.15
N SER A 14 9.33 -1.73 2.76
CA SER A 14 8.30 -1.26 3.70
C SER A 14 7.57 -2.41 4.38
N VAL A 15 7.15 -3.43 3.61
CA VAL A 15 6.49 -4.62 4.17
C VAL A 15 7.43 -5.40 5.09
N ILE A 16 8.69 -5.63 4.68
CA ILE A 16 9.69 -6.30 5.51
C ILE A 16 9.92 -5.54 6.82
N THR A 17 10.03 -4.21 6.75
CA THR A 17 10.16 -3.36 7.95
C THR A 17 8.96 -3.52 8.86
N GLY A 18 7.74 -3.40 8.34
CA GLY A 18 6.50 -3.61 9.09
C GLY A 18 6.44 -4.99 9.75
N VAL A 19 6.79 -6.05 9.02
CA VAL A 19 6.84 -7.43 9.54
C VAL A 19 7.87 -7.55 10.67
N CYS A 20 9.10 -7.07 10.45
CA CYS A 20 10.18 -7.19 11.43
C CYS A 20 9.94 -6.38 12.71
N THR A 21 9.13 -5.33 12.66
CA THR A 21 8.79 -4.46 13.81
C THR A 21 7.42 -4.78 14.42
N SER A 22 6.74 -5.83 13.93
CA SER A 22 5.42 -6.26 14.40
C SER A 22 5.50 -7.50 15.30
N LYS A 23 4.32 -7.94 15.77
CA LYS A 23 4.14 -9.21 16.50
C LYS A 23 3.93 -10.43 15.57
N ILE A 24 4.34 -10.35 14.28
CA ILE A 24 4.28 -11.48 13.37
C ILE A 24 5.39 -12.48 13.72
N SER A 25 5.02 -13.73 14.00
CA SER A 25 5.99 -14.80 14.23
C SER A 25 6.47 -15.37 12.89
N PHE A 26 7.77 -15.29 12.64
CA PHE A 26 8.44 -15.89 11.48
C PHE A 26 9.84 -16.38 11.85
N GLN A 27 10.32 -17.38 11.12
CA GLN A 27 11.65 -17.95 11.31
C GLN A 27 12.73 -17.10 10.64
N LYS A 28 12.54 -16.83 9.35
CA LYS A 28 13.46 -16.02 8.53
C LYS A 28 12.75 -15.39 7.35
N ILE A 29 13.39 -14.34 6.82
CA ILE A 29 13.01 -13.68 5.56
C ILE A 29 14.18 -13.81 4.59
N LEU A 30 13.93 -14.38 3.40
CA LEU A 30 14.86 -14.38 2.29
C LEU A 30 14.46 -13.31 1.28
N ILE A 31 15.43 -12.50 0.85
CA ILE A 31 15.19 -11.40 -0.10
C ILE A 31 16.10 -11.51 -1.32
N SER A 32 15.61 -11.07 -2.48
CA SER A 32 16.40 -11.04 -3.70
C SER A 32 17.49 -9.96 -3.62
N ARG A 33 18.62 -10.20 -4.30
CA ARG A 33 19.79 -9.30 -4.28
C ARG A 33 19.76 -8.16 -5.29
N ARG A 34 18.70 -8.05 -6.14
CA ARG A 34 18.70 -7.13 -7.29
C ARG A 34 18.98 -5.67 -6.92
N ASN A 35 18.35 -5.16 -5.86
CA ASN A 35 18.69 -3.85 -5.30
C ASN A 35 19.67 -4.05 -4.12
N LYS A 36 20.97 -4.07 -4.44
CA LYS A 36 22.04 -4.35 -3.46
C LYS A 36 21.97 -3.42 -2.25
N ASN A 37 21.78 -2.12 -2.46
CA ASN A 37 21.76 -1.13 -1.38
C ASN A 37 20.62 -1.37 -0.40
N ILE A 38 19.38 -1.56 -0.89
CA ILE A 38 18.21 -1.83 -0.04
C ILE A 38 18.39 -3.19 0.65
N ALA A 39 18.82 -4.22 -0.08
CA ALA A 39 19.02 -5.56 0.47
C ALA A 39 20.04 -5.56 1.62
N GLN A 40 21.19 -4.88 1.47
CA GLN A 40 22.20 -4.74 2.51
C GLN A 40 21.68 -3.96 3.72
N LYS A 41 20.98 -2.84 3.50
CA LYS A 41 20.37 -2.07 4.60
C LYS A 41 19.38 -2.92 5.41
N LEU A 42 18.52 -3.71 4.75
CA LEU A 42 17.57 -4.60 5.43
C LEU A 42 18.29 -5.72 6.21
N LYS A 43 19.31 -6.38 5.60
CA LYS A 43 20.11 -7.40 6.26
C LYS A 43 20.85 -6.86 7.49
N LYS A 44 21.45 -5.66 7.39
CA LYS A 44 22.14 -4.99 8.52
C LYS A 44 21.15 -4.63 9.63
N ARG A 45 19.95 -4.19 9.29
CA ARG A 45 18.93 -3.72 10.26
C ARG A 45 18.21 -4.86 10.98
N PHE A 46 18.01 -6.01 10.33
CA PHE A 46 17.15 -7.08 10.85
C PHE A 46 17.86 -8.44 10.83
N ARG A 47 18.16 -8.98 12.01
CA ARG A 47 18.91 -10.25 12.20
C ARG A 47 18.31 -11.46 11.45
N LYS A 48 16.98 -11.51 11.25
CA LYS A 48 16.28 -12.60 10.56
C LYS A 48 16.11 -12.39 9.05
N VAL A 49 16.75 -11.37 8.46
CA VAL A 49 16.71 -11.08 7.02
C VAL A 49 18.01 -11.53 6.36
N TYR A 50 17.89 -12.35 5.31
CA TYR A 50 19.00 -12.94 4.58
C TYR A 50 18.87 -12.66 3.08
N ILE A 51 19.99 -12.39 2.41
CA ILE A 51 20.03 -12.19 0.97
C ILE A 51 20.23 -13.56 0.30
N ALA A 52 19.32 -13.95 -0.58
CA ALA A 52 19.40 -15.20 -1.31
C ALA A 52 20.41 -15.12 -2.48
N LYS A 53 20.99 -16.26 -2.85
CA LYS A 53 21.89 -16.38 -4.02
C LYS A 53 21.15 -16.06 -5.33
N ASN A 54 19.92 -16.52 -5.47
CA ASN A 54 19.03 -16.27 -6.62
C ASN A 54 17.56 -16.38 -6.20
N ASN A 55 16.63 -16.15 -7.13
CA ASN A 55 15.20 -16.19 -6.85
C ASN A 55 14.69 -17.61 -6.62
N GLN A 56 15.30 -18.64 -7.25
CA GLN A 56 14.90 -20.03 -7.03
C GLN A 56 15.18 -20.47 -5.59
N GLU A 57 16.29 -20.06 -4.99
CA GLU A 57 16.57 -20.33 -3.56
C GLU A 57 15.48 -19.76 -2.65
N ILE A 58 14.91 -18.59 -2.99
CA ILE A 58 13.78 -18.03 -2.25
C ILE A 58 12.57 -18.96 -2.35
N VAL A 59 12.24 -19.40 -3.56
CA VAL A 59 11.13 -20.33 -3.80
C VAL A 59 11.37 -21.64 -3.07
N ASP A 60 12.56 -22.21 -3.12
CA ASP A 60 12.87 -23.52 -2.51
C ASP A 60 12.78 -23.50 -0.98
N LYS A 61 13.20 -22.39 -0.37
CA LYS A 61 13.36 -22.32 1.10
C LYS A 61 12.20 -21.65 1.84
N CYS A 62 11.23 -21.02 1.13
CA CYS A 62 10.16 -20.26 1.75
C CYS A 62 8.77 -20.85 1.50
N ASN A 63 7.86 -20.65 2.46
CA ASN A 63 6.47 -21.10 2.37
C ASN A 63 5.54 -20.02 1.80
N TRP A 64 5.84 -18.75 2.09
CA TRP A 64 5.14 -17.58 1.58
C TRP A 64 6.07 -16.77 0.69
N ILE A 65 5.68 -16.55 -0.55
CA ILE A 65 6.48 -15.85 -1.56
C ILE A 65 5.79 -14.56 -1.94
N PHE A 66 6.45 -13.44 -1.68
CA PHE A 66 5.97 -12.10 -2.03
C PHE A 66 6.63 -11.65 -3.33
N LEU A 67 5.80 -11.33 -4.34
CA LEU A 67 6.26 -10.84 -5.64
C LEU A 67 6.21 -9.32 -5.65
N ALA A 68 7.35 -8.67 -5.56
CA ALA A 68 7.48 -7.21 -5.45
C ALA A 68 8.35 -6.63 -6.58
N VAL A 69 8.10 -7.06 -7.79
CA VAL A 69 8.78 -6.63 -9.02
C VAL A 69 7.82 -5.88 -9.96
N THR A 70 8.36 -5.17 -10.95
CA THR A 70 7.54 -4.57 -12.02
C THR A 70 6.97 -5.64 -12.94
N GLN A 71 5.91 -5.32 -13.68
CA GLN A 71 5.26 -6.24 -14.62
C GLN A 71 6.24 -6.85 -15.63
N GLN A 72 7.08 -6.03 -16.26
CA GLN A 72 8.05 -6.48 -17.27
C GLN A 72 9.03 -7.50 -16.70
N VAL A 73 9.56 -7.23 -15.50
CA VAL A 73 10.46 -8.14 -14.81
C VAL A 73 9.72 -9.39 -14.33
N GLY A 74 8.50 -9.24 -13.82
CA GLY A 74 7.67 -10.35 -13.35
C GLY A 74 7.43 -11.40 -14.43
N LYS A 75 6.99 -11.00 -15.63
CA LYS A 75 6.79 -11.91 -16.77
C LYS A 75 8.06 -12.71 -17.05
N LYS A 76 9.23 -12.04 -17.12
CA LYS A 76 10.50 -12.68 -17.47
C LYS A 76 10.99 -13.69 -16.41
N ILE A 77 10.79 -13.41 -15.12
CA ILE A 77 11.37 -14.25 -14.06
C ILE A 77 10.43 -15.34 -13.55
N LEU A 78 9.10 -15.08 -13.52
CA LEU A 78 8.14 -16.02 -12.93
C LEU A 78 8.00 -17.32 -13.70
N THR A 79 8.08 -17.27 -15.03
CA THR A 79 8.02 -18.45 -15.90
C THR A 79 9.21 -19.41 -15.74
N ASN A 80 10.33 -18.93 -15.20
CA ASN A 80 11.54 -19.72 -14.97
C ASN A 80 11.67 -20.24 -13.52
N LEU A 81 10.69 -19.95 -12.65
CA LEU A 81 10.72 -20.36 -11.25
C LEU A 81 9.80 -21.57 -11.02
N LYS A 82 10.30 -22.55 -10.30
CA LYS A 82 9.57 -23.78 -9.97
C LYS A 82 8.93 -23.66 -8.60
N PHE A 83 7.65 -23.28 -8.57
CA PHE A 83 6.86 -23.19 -7.34
C PHE A 83 6.32 -24.56 -6.91
N ARG A 84 5.99 -24.72 -5.62
CA ARG A 84 5.38 -25.94 -5.07
C ARG A 84 3.92 -25.68 -4.66
N PRO A 85 3.00 -26.66 -4.84
CA PRO A 85 1.57 -26.50 -4.50
C PRO A 85 1.32 -26.08 -3.03
N SER A 86 2.21 -26.47 -2.11
CA SER A 86 2.12 -26.12 -0.69
C SER A 86 2.46 -24.66 -0.37
N GLN A 87 2.94 -23.91 -1.35
CA GLN A 87 3.32 -22.50 -1.17
C GLN A 87 2.15 -21.54 -1.35
N LYS A 88 2.22 -20.41 -0.68
CA LYS A 88 1.32 -19.29 -0.88
C LYS A 88 2.07 -18.15 -1.54
N VAL A 89 1.59 -17.70 -2.67
CA VAL A 89 2.19 -16.58 -3.42
C VAL A 89 1.35 -15.32 -3.19
N ILE A 90 1.96 -14.26 -2.73
CA ILE A 90 1.34 -12.96 -2.53
C ILE A 90 1.94 -11.97 -3.54
N SER A 91 1.15 -11.52 -4.51
CA SER A 91 1.60 -10.61 -5.56
C SER A 91 1.30 -9.16 -5.22
N PHE A 92 2.33 -8.32 -5.21
CA PHE A 92 2.23 -6.85 -5.12
C PHE A 92 2.23 -6.19 -6.50
N ILE A 93 2.18 -6.98 -7.58
CA ILE A 93 2.20 -6.48 -8.95
C ILE A 93 0.78 -6.06 -9.36
N ALA A 94 0.49 -4.76 -9.29
CA ALA A 94 -0.84 -4.22 -9.56
C ALA A 94 -1.33 -4.49 -11.00
N THR A 95 -0.42 -4.51 -11.95
CA THR A 95 -0.69 -4.56 -13.39
C THR A 95 -0.79 -5.99 -13.97
N ILE A 96 -0.56 -7.04 -13.18
CA ILE A 96 -0.74 -8.44 -13.60
C ILE A 96 -1.96 -9.01 -12.88
N ASN A 97 -2.97 -9.44 -13.62
CA ASN A 97 -4.18 -10.04 -13.06
C ASN A 97 -3.96 -11.49 -12.59
N LEU A 98 -4.94 -12.04 -11.87
CA LEU A 98 -4.82 -13.38 -11.28
C LEU A 98 -4.66 -14.48 -12.35
N ALA A 99 -5.39 -14.38 -13.46
CA ALA A 99 -5.29 -15.36 -14.55
C ALA A 99 -3.88 -15.36 -15.18
N GLN A 100 -3.31 -14.18 -15.40
CA GLN A 100 -1.94 -14.06 -15.89
C GLN A 100 -0.91 -14.61 -14.89
N LEU A 101 -1.09 -14.34 -13.59
CA LEU A 101 -0.21 -14.91 -12.56
C LEU A 101 -0.28 -16.44 -12.54
N LYS A 102 -1.48 -17.03 -12.63
CA LYS A 102 -1.66 -18.47 -12.74
C LYS A 102 -0.97 -19.06 -13.97
N LYS A 103 -1.04 -18.37 -15.12
CA LYS A 103 -0.33 -18.78 -16.35
C LYS A 103 1.19 -18.82 -16.16
N TYR A 104 1.77 -17.89 -15.38
CA TYR A 104 3.23 -17.83 -15.16
C TYR A 104 3.72 -18.75 -14.05
N ILE A 105 2.91 -19.00 -13.04
CA ILE A 105 3.34 -19.69 -11.80
C ILE A 105 2.80 -21.11 -11.72
N GLY A 106 1.66 -21.36 -12.33
CA GLY A 106 0.93 -22.65 -12.28
C GLY A 106 -0.43 -22.53 -11.59
N ASN A 107 -1.39 -23.32 -12.05
CA ASN A 107 -2.77 -23.29 -11.55
C ASN A 107 -2.94 -23.89 -10.15
N SER A 108 -2.07 -24.81 -9.76
CA SER A 108 -2.09 -25.47 -8.44
C SER A 108 -1.62 -24.59 -7.29
N ILE A 109 -1.00 -23.43 -7.60
CA ILE A 109 -0.45 -22.54 -6.60
C ILE A 109 -1.52 -21.58 -6.08
N LYS A 110 -1.60 -21.45 -4.76
CA LYS A 110 -2.49 -20.46 -4.13
C LYS A 110 -1.91 -19.06 -4.26
N ILE A 111 -2.55 -18.22 -5.07
CA ILE A 111 -2.10 -16.86 -5.38
C ILE A 111 -3.10 -15.85 -4.82
N ILE A 112 -2.61 -14.90 -4.05
CA ILE A 112 -3.35 -13.73 -3.56
C ILE A 112 -2.66 -12.46 -4.08
N ARG A 113 -3.44 -11.53 -4.60
CA ARG A 113 -2.95 -10.19 -4.95
C ARG A 113 -3.15 -9.28 -3.74
N ALA A 114 -2.13 -8.52 -3.38
CA ALA A 114 -2.17 -7.56 -2.28
C ALA A 114 -1.42 -6.29 -2.68
N ILE A 115 -1.99 -5.13 -2.43
CA ILE A 115 -1.38 -3.86 -2.82
C ILE A 115 -1.17 -2.98 -1.59
N PRO A 116 -0.13 -3.29 -0.79
CA PRO A 116 0.24 -2.44 0.34
C PRO A 116 0.83 -1.11 -0.11
N LEU A 117 0.69 -0.09 0.73
CA LEU A 117 1.32 1.22 0.54
C LEU A 117 2.55 1.38 1.45
N PRO A 118 3.50 2.27 1.14
CA PRO A 118 4.71 2.48 1.95
C PRO A 118 4.48 2.70 3.46
N PRO A 119 3.40 3.35 3.92
CA PRO A 119 3.11 3.48 5.36
C PRO A 119 2.95 2.16 6.13
N ILE A 120 2.86 1.02 5.44
CA ILE A 120 2.90 -0.31 6.07
C ILE A 120 4.18 -0.53 6.90
N SER A 121 5.26 0.19 6.62
CA SER A 121 6.50 0.16 7.40
C SER A 121 6.31 0.64 8.84
N ILE A 122 5.34 1.49 9.08
CA ILE A 122 4.93 1.98 10.41
C ILE A 122 3.63 1.32 10.88
N LYS A 123 3.26 0.20 10.28
CA LYS A 123 2.06 -0.61 10.59
C LYS A 123 0.74 0.14 10.38
N LYS A 124 0.69 0.99 9.35
CA LYS A 124 -0.49 1.80 8.99
C LYS A 124 -0.80 1.67 7.49
N GLY A 125 -2.03 1.98 7.13
CA GLY A 125 -2.51 2.05 5.77
C GLY A 125 -3.26 0.81 5.29
N PRO A 126 -4.06 0.95 4.23
CA PRO A 126 -4.88 -0.12 3.70
C PRO A 126 -4.06 -1.14 2.93
N VAL A 127 -4.46 -2.40 3.02
CA VAL A 127 -3.94 -3.50 2.21
C VAL A 127 -5.12 -4.22 1.55
N PRO A 128 -5.55 -3.78 0.37
CA PRO A 128 -6.56 -4.50 -0.39
C PRO A 128 -6.00 -5.85 -0.85
N ILE A 129 -6.75 -6.94 -0.61
CA ILE A 129 -6.40 -8.31 -1.01
C ILE A 129 -7.46 -8.93 -1.91
N PHE A 130 -7.05 -9.67 -2.93
CA PHE A 130 -7.90 -10.43 -3.83
C PHE A 130 -7.21 -11.74 -4.28
N PRO A 131 -7.90 -12.88 -4.28
CA PRO A 131 -9.17 -13.15 -3.59
C PRO A 131 -9.02 -13.09 -2.07
N PRO A 132 -10.14 -13.06 -1.31
CA PRO A 132 -10.11 -13.15 0.15
C PRO A 132 -9.37 -14.39 0.64
N ASP A 133 -8.54 -14.22 1.68
CA ASP A 133 -7.82 -15.32 2.33
C ASP A 133 -7.63 -15.01 3.82
N LYS A 134 -8.21 -15.82 4.69
CA LYS A 134 -8.18 -15.62 6.16
C LYS A 134 -6.77 -15.53 6.76
N GLN A 135 -5.80 -16.30 6.22
CA GLN A 135 -4.43 -16.28 6.75
C GLN A 135 -3.68 -15.02 6.29
N VAL A 136 -3.86 -14.62 5.02
CA VAL A 136 -3.26 -13.39 4.47
C VAL A 136 -3.87 -12.16 5.16
N LYS A 137 -5.19 -12.16 5.40
CA LYS A 137 -5.85 -11.13 6.18
C LYS A 137 -5.24 -11.00 7.58
N ARG A 138 -5.17 -12.09 8.36
CA ARG A 138 -4.55 -12.07 9.70
C ARG A 138 -3.08 -11.62 9.69
N PHE A 139 -2.37 -11.90 8.61
CA PHE A 139 -0.98 -11.45 8.46
C PHE A 139 -0.92 -9.94 8.27
N PHE A 140 -1.68 -9.39 7.32
CA PHE A 140 -1.66 -7.95 7.04
C PHE A 140 -2.33 -7.11 8.12
N ASP A 141 -3.34 -7.61 8.84
CA ASP A 141 -3.97 -6.90 9.96
C ASP A 141 -2.98 -6.59 11.11
N LYS A 142 -1.85 -7.29 11.17
CA LYS A 142 -0.78 -6.98 12.14
C LYS A 142 0.13 -5.83 11.71
N ILE A 143 0.05 -5.40 10.45
CA ILE A 143 0.92 -4.36 9.87
C ILE A 143 0.17 -3.32 9.03
N GLY A 144 -1.17 -3.35 9.03
CA GLY A 144 -2.03 -2.44 8.28
C GLY A 144 -3.49 -2.78 8.49
N THR A 145 -4.36 -2.25 7.64
CA THR A 145 -5.80 -2.54 7.62
C THR A 145 -6.15 -3.33 6.37
N THR A 146 -6.49 -4.61 6.49
CA THR A 146 -6.81 -5.43 5.33
C THR A 146 -8.22 -5.13 4.81
N VAL A 147 -8.34 -4.94 3.50
CA VAL A 147 -9.61 -4.79 2.78
C VAL A 147 -9.80 -5.98 1.85
N GLU A 148 -10.74 -6.87 2.16
CA GLU A 148 -11.03 -8.05 1.34
C GLU A 148 -11.90 -7.68 0.14
N ILE A 149 -11.41 -7.95 -1.06
CA ILE A 149 -12.08 -7.68 -2.32
C ILE A 149 -12.64 -8.99 -2.88
N LYS A 150 -13.94 -9.02 -3.14
CA LYS A 150 -14.62 -10.23 -3.66
C LYS A 150 -14.58 -10.33 -5.19
N ASN A 151 -14.37 -9.23 -5.91
CA ASN A 151 -14.39 -9.19 -7.36
C ASN A 151 -13.13 -8.52 -7.91
N GLU A 152 -12.40 -9.21 -8.81
CA GLU A 152 -11.16 -8.68 -9.39
C GLU A 152 -11.38 -7.40 -10.22
N LYS A 153 -12.52 -7.27 -10.91
CA LYS A 153 -12.82 -6.06 -11.69
C LYS A 153 -12.82 -4.82 -10.79
N THR A 154 -13.38 -4.93 -9.57
CA THR A 154 -13.43 -3.80 -8.62
C THR A 154 -12.09 -3.56 -7.93
N SER A 155 -11.18 -4.53 -7.91
CA SER A 155 -9.86 -4.38 -7.29
C SER A 155 -9.04 -3.22 -7.88
N LYS A 156 -9.16 -3.00 -9.19
CA LYS A 156 -8.46 -1.90 -9.88
C LYS A 156 -8.88 -0.51 -9.37
N ASN A 157 -10.12 -0.36 -8.88
CA ASN A 157 -10.60 0.90 -8.32
C ASN A 157 -9.82 1.26 -7.04
N PHE A 158 -9.58 0.27 -6.17
CA PHE A 158 -8.75 0.47 -4.98
C PHE A 158 -7.29 0.81 -5.33
N TRP A 159 -6.77 0.24 -6.40
CA TRP A 159 -5.41 0.57 -6.85
C TRP A 159 -5.32 1.94 -7.48
N ALA A 160 -6.36 2.39 -8.19
CA ALA A 160 -6.42 3.75 -8.72
C ALA A 160 -6.37 4.78 -7.58
N THR A 161 -7.08 4.55 -6.46
CA THR A 161 -7.04 5.47 -5.31
C THR A 161 -5.68 5.56 -4.65
N SER A 162 -4.81 4.54 -4.76
CA SER A 162 -3.44 4.64 -4.27
C SER A 162 -2.59 5.68 -5.00
N GLY A 163 -3.01 6.11 -6.19
CA GLY A 163 -2.41 7.22 -6.93
C GLY A 163 -2.57 8.59 -6.25
N LEU A 164 -3.46 8.70 -5.25
CA LEU A 164 -3.65 9.94 -4.48
C LEU A 164 -2.58 10.19 -3.39
N MET A 165 -1.60 9.31 -3.24
CA MET A 165 -0.56 9.48 -2.24
C MET A 165 0.27 10.76 -2.45
N ALA A 166 0.75 11.00 -3.68
CA ALA A 166 1.49 12.22 -3.98
C ALA A 166 0.61 13.48 -3.95
N PRO A 167 -0.61 13.49 -4.53
CA PRO A 167 -1.56 14.59 -4.38
C PRO A 167 -1.88 14.94 -2.92
N PHE A 168 -1.98 13.95 -2.04
CA PHE A 168 -2.14 14.20 -0.60
C PHE A 168 -0.96 14.97 0.00
N TYR A 169 0.29 14.57 -0.29
CA TYR A 169 1.46 15.29 0.17
C TYR A 169 1.57 16.69 -0.44
N GLU A 170 1.17 16.86 -1.71
CA GLU A 170 1.12 18.18 -2.33
C GLU A 170 0.08 19.08 -1.66
N LEU A 171 -1.10 18.54 -1.29
CA LEU A 171 -2.08 19.30 -0.50
C LEU A 171 -1.49 19.79 0.82
N LEU A 172 -0.83 18.91 1.59
CA LEU A 172 -0.18 19.31 2.85
C LEU A 172 0.89 20.40 2.62
N LYS A 173 1.66 20.25 1.53
CA LYS A 173 2.68 21.25 1.14
C LYS A 173 2.05 22.60 0.81
N VAL A 174 1.01 22.63 -0.01
CA VAL A 174 0.32 23.89 -0.38
C VAL A 174 -0.20 24.63 0.86
N LEU A 175 -0.83 23.91 1.79
CA LEU A 175 -1.33 24.50 3.04
C LEU A 175 -0.20 24.99 3.96
N THR A 176 0.89 24.23 4.04
CA THR A 176 2.08 24.64 4.78
C THR A 176 2.69 25.92 4.19
N ASP A 177 2.87 25.96 2.87
CA ASP A 177 3.43 27.13 2.18
C ASP A 177 2.53 28.37 2.30
N TRP A 178 1.20 28.17 2.35
CA TRP A 178 0.25 29.24 2.59
C TRP A 178 0.44 29.90 3.98
N LEU A 179 0.66 29.10 5.04
CA LEU A 179 0.96 29.62 6.38
C LEU A 179 2.32 30.36 6.41
N VAL A 180 3.33 29.78 5.75
CA VAL A 180 4.67 30.39 5.69
C VAL A 180 4.63 31.77 5.00
N LYS A 181 3.88 31.91 3.91
CA LYS A 181 3.68 33.21 3.22
C LYS A 181 2.99 34.27 4.12
N ARG A 182 2.39 33.86 5.22
CA ARG A 182 1.73 34.72 6.23
C ARG A 182 2.55 34.91 7.50
N GLY A 183 3.86 34.58 7.45
CA GLY A 183 4.78 34.85 8.55
C GLY A 183 4.94 33.71 9.57
N VAL A 184 4.26 32.55 9.37
CA VAL A 184 4.46 31.39 10.27
C VAL A 184 5.77 30.70 9.91
N LYS A 185 6.57 30.34 10.92
CA LYS A 185 7.81 29.56 10.70
C LYS A 185 7.49 28.21 10.08
N ARG A 186 8.31 27.75 9.11
CA ARG A 186 8.06 26.52 8.33
C ARG A 186 7.87 25.28 9.18
N ASN A 187 8.68 25.08 10.23
CA ASN A 187 8.57 23.93 11.11
C ASN A 187 7.25 23.93 11.91
N GLU A 188 6.77 25.07 12.34
CA GLU A 188 5.49 25.24 13.06
C GLU A 188 4.32 24.99 12.11
N ALA A 189 4.35 25.59 10.92
CA ALA A 189 3.34 25.40 9.89
C ALA A 189 3.21 23.93 9.50
N GLN A 190 4.34 23.25 9.22
CA GLN A 190 4.34 21.84 8.85
C GLN A 190 3.84 20.96 9.99
N LYS A 191 4.28 21.21 11.23
CA LYS A 191 3.81 20.48 12.42
C LYS A 191 2.31 20.62 12.60
N TYR A 192 1.77 21.85 12.47
CA TYR A 192 0.34 22.10 12.58
C TYR A 192 -0.46 21.36 11.51
N ILE A 193 -0.12 21.56 10.23
CA ILE A 193 -0.86 20.94 9.10
C ILE A 193 -0.82 19.41 9.17
N THR A 194 0.34 18.82 9.45
CA THR A 194 0.44 17.34 9.52
C THR A 194 -0.33 16.80 10.71
N SER A 195 -0.33 17.49 11.85
CA SER A 195 -1.12 17.09 13.03
C SER A 195 -2.62 17.21 12.79
N LEU A 196 -3.08 18.28 12.13
CA LEU A 196 -4.48 18.50 11.78
C LEU A 196 -5.00 17.33 10.91
N PHE A 197 -4.32 17.04 9.80
CA PHE A 197 -4.76 15.96 8.90
C PHE A 197 -4.64 14.56 9.52
N ALA A 198 -3.67 14.35 10.40
CA ALA A 198 -3.58 13.10 11.15
C ALA A 198 -4.78 12.93 12.10
N ALA A 199 -5.17 13.98 12.82
CA ALA A 199 -6.33 13.97 13.72
C ALA A 199 -7.64 13.71 12.95
N LEU A 200 -7.88 14.45 11.85
CA LEU A 200 -9.07 14.26 11.02
C LEU A 200 -9.15 12.87 10.40
N SER A 201 -8.00 12.29 10.00
CA SER A 201 -7.93 10.93 9.49
C SER A 201 -8.25 9.89 10.56
N ILE A 202 -7.76 10.09 11.79
CA ILE A 202 -8.07 9.19 12.92
C ILE A 202 -9.55 9.28 13.27
N ASP A 203 -10.10 10.48 13.35
CA ASP A 203 -11.52 10.70 13.62
C ASP A 203 -12.40 10.00 12.57
N SER A 204 -12.07 10.16 11.28
CA SER A 204 -12.81 9.49 10.20
C SER A 204 -12.72 7.96 10.27
N VAL A 205 -11.60 7.40 10.72
CA VAL A 205 -11.45 5.94 10.96
C VAL A 205 -12.31 5.48 12.12
N ASN A 206 -12.34 6.22 13.23
CA ASN A 206 -13.15 5.90 14.39
C ASN A 206 -14.67 5.95 14.09
N ASN A 207 -15.06 6.80 13.14
CA ASN A 207 -16.42 6.94 12.66
C ASN A 207 -16.71 6.17 11.35
N SER A 208 -15.86 5.22 10.94
CA SER A 208 -15.92 4.55 9.64
C SER A 208 -17.18 3.70 9.39
N ILE A 209 -17.97 3.40 10.42
CA ILE A 209 -19.27 2.72 10.30
C ILE A 209 -20.35 3.68 9.77
N LYS A 210 -20.22 4.99 10.03
CA LYS A 210 -21.13 6.02 9.53
C LYS A 210 -20.71 6.47 8.13
N HIS A 211 -21.69 6.86 7.30
CA HIS A 211 -21.37 7.45 6.01
C HIS A 211 -20.67 8.79 6.19
N LEU A 212 -19.53 9.02 5.51
CA LEU A 212 -18.69 10.22 5.66
C LEU A 212 -19.44 11.54 5.44
N LYS A 213 -20.59 11.53 4.71
CA LYS A 213 -21.45 12.73 4.57
C LYS A 213 -21.87 13.34 5.90
N TYR A 214 -22.04 12.51 6.94
CA TYR A 214 -22.39 12.99 8.28
C TYR A 214 -21.24 13.73 8.93
N LEU A 215 -20.00 13.26 8.79
CA LEU A 215 -18.83 13.99 9.28
C LEU A 215 -18.68 15.35 8.56
N VAL A 216 -18.97 15.40 7.27
CA VAL A 216 -18.98 16.66 6.52
C VAL A 216 -20.06 17.61 7.05
N ALA A 217 -21.26 17.12 7.37
CA ALA A 217 -22.33 17.95 7.93
C ALA A 217 -22.01 18.41 9.34
N ASP A 218 -21.61 17.47 10.23
CA ASP A 218 -21.34 17.72 11.63
C ASP A 218 -20.14 18.69 11.85
N SER A 219 -19.22 18.76 10.88
CA SER A 219 -18.09 19.69 10.91
C SER A 219 -18.44 21.12 10.48
N GLN A 220 -19.67 21.36 10.04
CA GLN A 220 -20.11 22.66 9.53
C GLN A 220 -21.07 23.33 10.54
N THR A 221 -20.78 24.58 10.89
CA THR A 221 -21.73 25.46 11.53
C THR A 221 -22.34 26.42 10.49
N PRO A 222 -23.62 26.75 10.57
CA PRO A 222 -24.25 27.70 9.64
C PRO A 222 -23.44 29.01 9.58
N ARG A 223 -23.09 29.44 8.38
CA ARG A 223 -22.22 30.61 8.10
C ARG A 223 -20.79 30.52 8.67
N GLY A 224 -20.37 29.31 9.07
CA GLY A 224 -19.02 29.07 9.61
C GLY A 224 -17.95 28.91 8.53
N LEU A 225 -16.69 28.94 8.96
CA LEU A 225 -15.52 28.83 8.06
C LEU A 225 -15.50 27.51 7.29
N ASN A 226 -15.89 26.41 7.91
CA ASN A 226 -15.91 25.10 7.25
C ASN A 226 -16.99 25.02 6.16
N GLU A 227 -18.16 25.60 6.40
CA GLU A 227 -19.22 25.68 5.39
C GLU A 227 -18.76 26.54 4.19
N GLN A 228 -18.16 27.69 4.45
CA GLN A 228 -17.60 28.55 3.41
C GLN A 228 -16.57 27.79 2.56
N ALA A 229 -15.57 27.15 3.20
CA ALA A 229 -14.53 26.43 2.49
C ALA A 229 -15.09 25.28 1.64
N VAL A 230 -16.05 24.52 2.14
CA VAL A 230 -16.70 23.43 1.37
C VAL A 230 -17.43 24.00 0.15
N LYS A 231 -18.18 25.10 0.30
CA LYS A 231 -18.91 25.77 -0.82
C LYS A 231 -17.95 26.27 -1.90
N GLU A 232 -16.85 26.93 -1.50
CA GLU A 232 -15.85 27.46 -2.41
C GLU A 232 -15.13 26.36 -3.19
N LEU A 233 -14.66 25.30 -2.50
CA LEU A 233 -13.97 24.19 -3.13
C LEU A 233 -14.90 23.39 -4.07
N ARG A 234 -16.19 23.29 -3.74
CA ARG A 234 -17.19 22.71 -4.66
C ARG A 234 -17.37 23.57 -5.90
N ARG A 235 -17.49 24.90 -5.74
CA ARG A 235 -17.69 25.85 -6.83
C ARG A 235 -16.53 25.81 -7.85
N VAL A 236 -15.30 25.76 -7.38
CA VAL A 236 -14.11 25.68 -8.26
C VAL A 236 -13.86 24.26 -8.80
N GLY A 237 -14.71 23.28 -8.47
CA GLY A 237 -14.63 21.92 -9.00
C GLY A 237 -13.51 21.06 -8.42
N PHE A 238 -12.96 21.40 -7.26
CA PHE A 238 -11.85 20.66 -6.63
C PHE A 238 -12.15 19.16 -6.48
N TYR A 239 -13.31 18.81 -5.91
CA TYR A 239 -13.70 17.41 -5.69
C TYR A 239 -13.96 16.66 -7.01
N LYS A 240 -14.57 17.33 -8.00
CA LYS A 240 -14.77 16.78 -9.36
C LYS A 240 -13.44 16.50 -10.07
N SER A 241 -12.44 17.35 -9.85
CA SER A 241 -11.08 17.16 -10.40
C SER A 241 -10.39 15.94 -9.82
N LEU A 242 -10.61 15.61 -8.54
CA LEU A 242 -10.12 14.35 -7.93
C LEU A 242 -10.74 13.13 -8.61
N GLU A 243 -12.06 13.10 -8.79
CA GLU A 243 -12.75 12.01 -9.49
C GLU A 243 -12.26 11.85 -10.94
N LYS A 244 -12.10 12.95 -11.67
CA LYS A 244 -11.54 12.94 -13.03
C LYS A 244 -10.15 12.35 -13.08
N SER A 245 -9.29 12.73 -12.13
CA SER A 245 -7.94 12.19 -12.00
C SER A 245 -7.96 10.68 -11.74
N LEU A 246 -8.80 10.21 -10.81
CA LEU A 246 -8.97 8.79 -10.52
C LEU A 246 -9.44 7.99 -11.74
N ASN A 247 -10.41 8.52 -12.50
CA ASN A 247 -10.89 7.91 -13.73
C ASN A 247 -9.77 7.78 -14.78
N ASN A 248 -8.90 8.77 -14.90
CA ASN A 248 -7.76 8.72 -15.82
C ASN A 248 -6.71 7.69 -15.37
N ILE A 249 -6.43 7.60 -14.07
CA ILE A 249 -5.54 6.55 -13.52
C ILE A 249 -6.13 5.17 -13.77
N LEU A 250 -7.44 5.01 -13.54
CA LEU A 250 -8.14 3.74 -13.76
C LEU A 250 -8.06 3.26 -15.22
N LYS A 251 -8.15 4.20 -16.20
CA LYS A 251 -7.96 3.88 -17.64
C LYS A 251 -6.59 3.27 -17.91
N ARG A 252 -5.54 3.70 -17.23
CA ARG A 252 -4.18 3.14 -17.38
C ARG A 252 -4.01 1.76 -16.74
N LEU A 253 -4.94 1.33 -15.88
CA LEU A 253 -4.93 0.01 -15.23
C LEU A 253 -5.79 -1.02 -15.97
N LYS A 254 -6.48 -0.62 -17.02
CA LYS A 254 -7.25 -1.52 -17.89
C LYS A 254 -6.31 -2.23 -18.85
#